data_8dcf1fe51bd882779f598e35900d8b01
#
_entry.id   8dcf1fe51bd882779f598e35900d8b01
#
_cell.length_a   1.000
_cell.length_b   1.000
_cell.length_c   1.000
_cell.angle_alpha   90.00
_cell.angle_beta   90.00
_cell.angle_gamma   90.00
#
_symmetry.space_group_name_H-M   'P 1'
#
loop_
_entity.id
_entity.type
_entity.pdbx_description
1 polymer ?
#
loop_
_entity_poly.entity_id
_entity_poly.type
_entity_poly.pdbx_seq_one_letter_code
_entity_poly.pdbx_strand_id
1 'polypeptide(L)'
;MARVGVSFTPPAYPYERLDGLKKLASDFDGGPIDCSIGTPVDPPANFVIEELARGVGARGYPPSAGTLDYRDAAANWMNRRFALDFSGDDLAACVGTKEFVGSLAGFLHLKYPERDTVLYPAISYPTYAMGATLAGLRSVTVALVNGQLDLSSIDASDVQRALVLWANSPSNPTGSLDDLEGLAAWGRRHGVLVVSDECYAEFTWASRPRSILEHGRDGVLALHSISKRSNLAGFRAGFYAGDAGVVSYLRSVRQHAGLMVPGPVQAAAALAFADDAHVEVQRGRYRRRLELLSGALKRLDVDAPFPEGSFYLWCSKEGLDGWALATLLAERSGLVVSPGELYGDAGTNFVRLAVVQPDDRLELAAARLEAS
;
A
#
# COMPACT_ATOMS: atom_id res chain seq x y z
N MET A 1 -16.35 -26.93 -32.76
CA MET A 1 -16.57 -25.73 -31.95
C MET A 1 -15.83 -25.94 -30.65
N ALA A 2 -14.73 -25.22 -30.41
CA ALA A 2 -14.04 -25.22 -29.11
C ALA A 2 -15.02 -24.68 -28.07
N ARG A 3 -15.25 -25.42 -27.00
CA ARG A 3 -15.96 -24.89 -25.83
C ARG A 3 -15.18 -23.71 -25.31
N VAL A 4 -15.72 -22.50 -25.44
CA VAL A 4 -15.23 -21.34 -24.69
C VAL A 4 -15.40 -21.70 -23.21
N GLY A 5 -14.31 -21.96 -22.52
CA GLY A 5 -14.33 -22.23 -21.08
C GLY A 5 -15.02 -21.09 -20.33
N VAL A 6 -15.38 -21.30 -19.08
CA VAL A 6 -15.98 -20.27 -18.22
C VAL A 6 -15.11 -19.02 -18.32
N SER A 7 -15.66 -17.94 -18.89
CA SER A 7 -14.93 -16.67 -19.03
C SER A 7 -14.73 -16.05 -17.64
N PHE A 8 -13.50 -15.62 -17.34
CA PHE A 8 -13.24 -14.84 -16.13
C PHE A 8 -14.03 -13.53 -16.18
N THR A 9 -14.83 -13.28 -15.17
CA THR A 9 -15.50 -11.99 -14.97
C THR A 9 -14.85 -11.34 -13.76
N PRO A 10 -14.22 -10.16 -13.90
CA PRO A 10 -13.66 -9.45 -12.75
C PRO A 10 -14.76 -9.17 -11.71
N PRO A 11 -14.47 -9.32 -10.41
CA PRO A 11 -15.40 -8.87 -9.37
C PRO A 11 -15.62 -7.36 -9.45
N ALA A 12 -16.78 -6.89 -8.99
CA ALA A 12 -17.02 -5.46 -8.83
C ALA A 12 -15.91 -4.81 -7.99
N TYR A 13 -15.51 -3.61 -8.37
CA TYR A 13 -14.46 -2.90 -7.61
C TYR A 13 -14.99 -2.57 -6.21
N PRO A 14 -14.28 -2.94 -5.12
CA PRO A 14 -14.83 -2.90 -3.77
C PRO A 14 -15.43 -1.55 -3.35
N TYR A 15 -14.84 -0.45 -3.78
CA TYR A 15 -15.27 0.90 -3.42
C TYR A 15 -16.54 1.40 -4.14
N GLU A 16 -17.01 0.70 -5.20
CA GLU A 16 -18.30 0.99 -5.84
C GLU A 16 -19.48 0.68 -4.91
N ARG A 17 -19.27 -0.18 -3.90
CA ARG A 17 -20.27 -0.51 -2.87
C ARG A 17 -20.54 0.63 -1.87
N LEU A 18 -19.74 1.70 -1.90
CA LEU A 18 -19.83 2.81 -0.93
C LEU A 18 -20.84 3.90 -1.31
N ASP A 19 -21.49 3.82 -2.45
CA ASP A 19 -22.39 4.88 -2.94
C ASP A 19 -23.58 5.13 -2.00
N GLY A 20 -24.09 4.09 -1.33
CA GLY A 20 -25.12 4.22 -0.29
C GLY A 20 -24.65 5.09 0.90
N LEU A 21 -23.44 4.86 1.38
CA LEU A 21 -22.84 5.63 2.47
C LEU A 21 -22.58 7.09 2.07
N LYS A 22 -22.12 7.33 0.84
CA LYS A 22 -21.92 8.68 0.31
C LYS A 22 -23.22 9.48 0.25
N LYS A 23 -24.31 8.79 -0.14
CA LYS A 23 -25.65 9.40 -0.16
C LYS A 23 -26.12 9.79 1.24
N LEU A 24 -25.98 8.91 2.22
CA LEU A 24 -26.30 9.21 3.63
C LEU A 24 -25.50 10.40 4.17
N ALA A 25 -24.22 10.45 3.83
CA ALA A 25 -23.32 11.51 4.27
C ALA A 25 -23.57 12.86 3.56
N SER A 26 -24.31 12.90 2.44
CA SER A 26 -24.52 14.13 1.65
C SER A 26 -25.49 15.14 2.28
N ASP A 27 -26.30 14.73 3.27
CA ASP A 27 -27.31 15.58 3.90
C ASP A 27 -26.73 16.57 4.93
N PHE A 28 -25.43 16.49 5.23
CA PHE A 28 -24.76 17.40 6.15
C PHE A 28 -24.42 18.74 5.49
N ASP A 29 -24.60 19.83 6.25
CA ASP A 29 -24.06 21.13 5.85
C ASP A 29 -22.55 21.09 5.70
N GLY A 30 -22.03 21.55 4.57
CA GLY A 30 -20.63 21.35 4.16
C GLY A 30 -20.34 20.01 3.48
N GLY A 31 -21.36 19.14 3.26
CA GLY A 31 -21.28 17.90 2.49
C GLY A 31 -20.52 16.74 3.16
N PRO A 32 -20.37 15.61 2.45
CA PRO A 32 -19.69 14.42 2.96
C PRO A 32 -18.17 14.63 3.11
N ILE A 33 -17.57 13.91 4.05
CA ILE A 33 -16.13 13.88 4.27
C ILE A 33 -15.64 12.47 3.94
N ASP A 34 -15.11 12.29 2.72
CA ASP A 34 -14.74 10.96 2.21
C ASP A 34 -13.34 10.55 2.71
N CYS A 35 -13.32 9.75 3.77
CA CYS A 35 -12.16 9.10 4.36
C CYS A 35 -12.03 7.62 3.95
N SER A 36 -12.78 7.16 2.94
CA SER A 36 -12.78 5.77 2.50
C SER A 36 -11.56 5.40 1.66
N ILE A 37 -11.04 6.34 0.85
CA ILE A 37 -9.95 6.09 -0.08
C ILE A 37 -8.66 6.72 0.44
N GLY A 38 -7.61 5.92 0.61
CA GLY A 38 -6.30 6.37 1.07
C GLY A 38 -5.47 7.09 -0.01
N THR A 39 -6.06 8.04 -0.72
CA THR A 39 -5.34 8.87 -1.69
C THR A 39 -5.08 10.23 -1.06
N PRO A 40 -3.80 10.62 -0.85
CA PRO A 40 -3.47 11.94 -0.35
C PRO A 40 -4.07 13.05 -1.21
N VAL A 41 -4.69 14.04 -0.59
CA VAL A 41 -5.29 15.20 -1.29
C VAL A 41 -4.52 16.49 -1.05
N ASP A 42 -3.62 16.53 -0.06
CA ASP A 42 -2.73 17.66 0.13
C ASP A 42 -1.86 17.88 -1.13
N PRO A 43 -1.56 19.13 -1.49
CA PRO A 43 -0.74 19.41 -2.66
C PRO A 43 0.67 18.80 -2.52
N PRO A 44 1.24 18.27 -3.59
CA PRO A 44 2.64 17.86 -3.62
C PRO A 44 3.57 19.09 -3.51
N ALA A 45 4.85 18.85 -3.24
CA ALA A 45 5.84 19.91 -3.18
C ALA A 45 6.00 20.61 -4.54
N ASN A 46 6.04 21.96 -4.55
CA ASN A 46 6.07 22.76 -5.78
C ASN A 46 7.25 22.42 -6.68
N PHE A 47 8.45 22.19 -6.12
CA PHE A 47 9.66 21.89 -6.92
C PHE A 47 9.51 20.61 -7.74
N VAL A 48 8.69 19.65 -7.29
CA VAL A 48 8.41 18.42 -8.05
C VAL A 48 7.50 18.70 -9.24
N ILE A 49 6.50 19.57 -9.05
CA ILE A 49 5.59 19.99 -10.14
C ILE A 49 6.32 20.85 -11.17
N GLU A 50 7.20 21.72 -10.71
CA GLU A 50 8.06 22.54 -11.59
C GLU A 50 8.97 21.67 -12.45
N GLU A 51 9.59 20.64 -11.88
CA GLU A 51 10.41 19.69 -12.66
C GLU A 51 9.57 18.91 -13.69
N LEU A 52 8.38 18.43 -13.30
CA LEU A 52 7.47 17.79 -14.25
C LEU A 52 7.14 18.71 -15.44
N ALA A 53 6.90 19.99 -15.17
CA ALA A 53 6.57 20.99 -16.19
C ALA A 53 7.74 21.28 -17.16
N ARG A 54 8.98 21.04 -16.76
CA ARG A 54 10.17 21.17 -17.64
C ARG A 54 10.20 20.12 -18.75
N GLY A 55 9.47 19.01 -18.58
CA GLY A 55 9.37 17.97 -19.60
C GLY A 55 10.67 17.21 -19.87
N VAL A 56 11.60 17.16 -18.93
CA VAL A 56 12.87 16.43 -19.05
C VAL A 56 12.59 14.96 -19.38
N GLY A 57 13.22 14.42 -20.42
CA GLY A 57 12.99 13.03 -20.84
C GLY A 57 11.70 12.78 -21.65
N ALA A 58 10.98 13.83 -22.10
CA ALA A 58 9.71 13.68 -22.83
C ALA A 58 9.84 13.11 -24.25
N ARG A 59 11.03 13.22 -24.88
CA ARG A 59 11.20 12.92 -26.33
C ARG A 59 11.56 11.48 -26.66
N GLY A 60 12.13 10.73 -25.73
CA GLY A 60 12.59 9.37 -25.95
C GLY A 60 11.78 8.35 -25.15
N TYR A 61 11.84 7.08 -25.56
CA TYR A 61 11.34 6.02 -24.69
C TYR A 61 12.21 5.94 -23.43
N PRO A 62 11.60 6.05 -22.25
CA PRO A 62 12.36 5.91 -21.00
C PRO A 62 12.79 4.46 -20.79
N PRO A 63 13.90 4.19 -20.10
CA PRO A 63 14.27 2.83 -19.74
C PRO A 63 13.26 2.24 -18.77
N SER A 64 12.83 0.99 -19.00
CA SER A 64 11.86 0.29 -18.15
C SER A 64 12.37 0.13 -16.71
N ALA A 65 13.68 -0.10 -16.53
CA ALA A 65 14.30 -0.18 -15.21
C ALA A 65 14.36 1.17 -14.46
N GLY A 66 14.06 2.27 -15.15
CA GLY A 66 14.26 3.63 -14.65
C GLY A 66 15.59 4.24 -15.11
N THR A 67 15.61 5.57 -15.26
CA THR A 67 16.85 6.31 -15.52
C THR A 67 17.84 6.14 -14.37
N LEU A 68 19.13 6.34 -14.63
CA LEU A 68 20.15 6.25 -13.57
C LEU A 68 19.85 7.26 -12.45
N ASP A 69 19.55 8.51 -12.80
CA ASP A 69 19.21 9.55 -11.82
C ASP A 69 18.05 9.17 -10.92
N TYR A 70 16.98 8.56 -11.49
CA TYR A 70 15.84 8.07 -10.71
C TYR A 70 16.26 6.96 -9.76
N ARG A 71 17.03 5.98 -10.24
CA ARG A 71 17.47 4.83 -9.48
C ARG A 71 18.45 5.22 -8.37
N ASP A 72 19.40 6.11 -8.67
CA ASP A 72 20.37 6.61 -7.68
C ASP A 72 19.69 7.45 -6.60
N ALA A 73 18.72 8.30 -6.97
CA ALA A 73 17.94 9.07 -6.01
C ALA A 73 17.15 8.14 -5.05
N ALA A 74 16.52 7.08 -5.58
CA ALA A 74 15.80 6.08 -4.80
C ALA A 74 16.74 5.27 -3.88
N ALA A 75 17.90 4.83 -4.39
CA ALA A 75 18.93 4.12 -3.61
C ALA A 75 19.46 5.01 -2.46
N ASN A 76 19.81 6.25 -2.77
CA ASN A 76 20.31 7.21 -1.78
C ASN A 76 19.24 7.51 -0.70
N TRP A 77 17.96 7.57 -1.07
CA TRP A 77 16.87 7.68 -0.10
C TRP A 77 16.82 6.46 0.83
N MET A 78 16.85 5.23 0.29
CA MET A 78 16.89 4.02 1.11
C MET A 78 18.09 4.00 2.06
N ASN A 79 19.28 4.38 1.56
CA ASN A 79 20.51 4.41 2.35
C ASN A 79 20.39 5.39 3.53
N ARG A 80 19.82 6.60 3.28
CA ARG A 80 19.59 7.58 4.35
C ARG A 80 18.51 7.12 5.34
N ARG A 81 17.45 6.47 4.86
CA ARG A 81 16.27 6.18 5.67
C ARG A 81 16.40 4.91 6.49
N PHE A 82 17.05 3.89 5.94
CA PHE A 82 17.15 2.55 6.53
C PHE A 82 18.58 2.12 6.86
N ALA A 83 19.55 3.01 6.70
CA ALA A 83 20.99 2.72 6.90
C ALA A 83 21.48 1.53 6.02
N LEU A 84 21.03 1.50 4.76
CA LEU A 84 21.43 0.50 3.77
C LEU A 84 22.63 0.97 2.94
N ASP A 85 23.17 0.06 2.13
CA ASP A 85 24.21 0.33 1.13
C ASP A 85 23.75 -0.22 -0.23
N PHE A 86 22.92 0.57 -0.91
CA PHE A 86 22.34 0.26 -2.23
C PHE A 86 22.84 1.27 -3.25
N SER A 87 23.00 0.79 -4.47
CA SER A 87 23.23 1.61 -5.67
C SER A 87 22.01 1.57 -6.60
N GLY A 88 21.97 2.43 -7.62
CA GLY A 88 20.93 2.38 -8.63
C GLY A 88 20.85 1.04 -9.38
N ASP A 89 21.88 0.20 -9.31
CA ASP A 89 21.87 -1.13 -9.94
C ASP A 89 21.14 -2.21 -9.13
N ASP A 90 20.88 -1.95 -7.86
CA ASP A 90 20.20 -2.90 -6.97
C ASP A 90 18.67 -2.79 -7.00
N LEU A 91 18.10 -1.87 -7.78
CA LEU A 91 16.67 -1.60 -7.82
C LEU A 91 16.17 -1.27 -9.23
N ALA A 92 14.86 -1.33 -9.43
CA ALA A 92 14.25 -0.90 -10.68
C ALA A 92 12.88 -0.24 -10.48
N ALA A 93 12.51 0.67 -11.39
CA ALA A 93 11.25 1.37 -11.41
C ALA A 93 10.05 0.44 -11.67
N CYS A 94 8.88 0.81 -11.11
CA CYS A 94 7.59 0.26 -11.48
C CYS A 94 6.56 1.37 -11.70
N VAL A 95 5.49 1.08 -12.46
CA VAL A 95 4.45 2.05 -12.85
C VAL A 95 3.45 2.23 -11.69
N GLY A 96 4.00 2.62 -10.53
CA GLY A 96 3.34 2.59 -9.24
C GLY A 96 3.22 1.16 -8.69
N THR A 97 3.20 1.06 -7.36
CA THR A 97 3.23 -0.25 -6.68
C THR A 97 2.00 -1.11 -6.96
N LYS A 98 0.83 -0.53 -7.23
CA LYS A 98 -0.38 -1.30 -7.57
C LYS A 98 -0.19 -2.14 -8.85
N GLU A 99 0.43 -1.57 -9.88
CA GLU A 99 0.75 -2.29 -11.11
C GLU A 99 1.71 -3.45 -10.82
N PHE A 100 2.76 -3.19 -10.03
CA PHE A 100 3.72 -4.22 -9.64
C PHE A 100 3.06 -5.36 -8.86
N VAL A 101 2.25 -5.04 -7.86
CA VAL A 101 1.50 -6.03 -7.08
C VAL A 101 0.60 -6.89 -7.96
N GLY A 102 -0.11 -6.25 -8.91
CA GLY A 102 -1.02 -6.97 -9.80
C GLY A 102 -0.34 -7.87 -10.84
N SER A 103 0.90 -7.55 -11.24
CA SER A 103 1.63 -8.26 -12.29
C SER A 103 2.68 -9.26 -11.80
N LEU A 104 3.20 -9.08 -10.59
CA LEU A 104 4.34 -9.83 -10.07
C LEU A 104 4.15 -11.34 -10.11
N ALA A 105 3.00 -11.83 -9.63
CA ALA A 105 2.71 -13.26 -9.55
C ALA A 105 2.78 -13.93 -10.93
N GLY A 106 2.22 -13.28 -11.97
CA GLY A 106 2.29 -13.79 -13.34
C GLY A 106 3.71 -13.84 -13.88
N PHE A 107 4.51 -12.80 -13.63
CA PHE A 107 5.91 -12.79 -14.08
C PHE A 107 6.77 -13.82 -13.34
N LEU A 108 6.56 -13.99 -12.04
CA LEU A 108 7.28 -15.01 -11.28
C LEU A 108 6.88 -16.43 -11.69
N HIS A 109 5.61 -16.68 -11.98
CA HIS A 109 5.14 -18.00 -12.42
C HIS A 109 5.73 -18.40 -13.79
N LEU A 110 6.01 -17.45 -14.68
CA LEU A 110 6.75 -17.72 -15.92
C LEU A 110 8.16 -18.27 -15.64
N LYS A 111 8.79 -17.85 -14.54
CA LYS A 111 10.13 -18.29 -14.13
C LYS A 111 10.08 -19.57 -13.31
N TYR A 112 9.06 -19.77 -12.51
CA TYR A 112 8.90 -20.88 -11.57
C TYR A 112 7.52 -21.55 -11.77
N PRO A 113 7.30 -22.24 -12.91
CA PRO A 113 5.99 -22.76 -13.28
C PRO A 113 5.50 -23.90 -12.35
N GLU A 114 6.39 -24.49 -11.55
CA GLU A 114 6.06 -25.50 -10.54
C GLU A 114 5.43 -24.91 -9.26
N ARG A 115 5.50 -23.60 -9.08
CA ARG A 115 4.94 -22.87 -7.93
C ARG A 115 3.73 -22.05 -8.36
N ASP A 116 2.59 -22.27 -7.72
CA ASP A 116 1.31 -21.72 -8.16
C ASP A 116 0.49 -21.05 -7.04
N THR A 117 1.08 -20.82 -5.88
CA THR A 117 0.38 -20.28 -4.72
C THR A 117 0.97 -18.95 -4.28
N VAL A 118 0.10 -17.95 -4.11
CA VAL A 118 0.41 -16.62 -3.55
C VAL A 118 -0.12 -16.58 -2.13
N LEU A 119 0.77 -16.35 -1.17
CA LEU A 119 0.45 -16.16 0.24
C LEU A 119 0.31 -14.66 0.54
N TYR A 120 -0.69 -14.26 1.33
CA TYR A 120 -0.92 -12.84 1.68
C TYR A 120 -1.70 -12.72 2.99
N PRO A 121 -1.63 -11.56 3.72
CA PRO A 121 -2.31 -11.39 5.00
C PRO A 121 -3.83 -11.50 4.88
N ALA A 122 -4.50 -12.13 5.84
CA ALA A 122 -5.96 -12.32 5.86
C ALA A 122 -6.74 -10.99 5.91
N ILE A 123 -6.12 -9.93 6.44
CA ILE A 123 -6.62 -8.55 6.33
C ILE A 123 -5.58 -7.77 5.56
N SER A 124 -5.88 -7.37 4.32
CA SER A 124 -4.86 -6.77 3.46
C SER A 124 -5.41 -5.97 2.30
N TYR A 125 -4.51 -5.34 1.58
CA TYR A 125 -4.83 -4.65 0.34
C TYR A 125 -5.33 -5.65 -0.73
N PRO A 126 -6.55 -5.47 -1.27
CA PRO A 126 -7.21 -6.50 -2.10
C PRO A 126 -6.45 -6.91 -3.36
N THR A 127 -5.48 -6.10 -3.80
CA THR A 127 -4.73 -6.38 -5.02
C THR A 127 -3.74 -7.55 -4.85
N TYR A 128 -3.37 -7.95 -3.63
CA TYR A 128 -2.52 -9.15 -3.43
C TYR A 128 -3.24 -10.42 -3.93
N ALA A 129 -4.49 -10.63 -3.49
CA ALA A 129 -5.32 -11.72 -3.98
C ALA A 129 -5.64 -11.60 -5.48
N MET A 130 -5.95 -10.36 -5.93
CA MET A 130 -6.28 -10.12 -7.33
C MET A 130 -5.09 -10.38 -8.25
N GLY A 131 -3.85 -10.09 -7.84
CA GLY A 131 -2.65 -10.41 -8.61
C GLY A 131 -2.49 -11.92 -8.85
N ALA A 132 -2.80 -12.76 -7.86
CA ALA A 132 -2.87 -14.22 -8.03
C ALA A 132 -3.96 -14.61 -9.02
N THR A 133 -5.17 -14.06 -8.87
CA THR A 133 -6.31 -14.32 -9.74
C THR A 133 -6.02 -13.96 -11.21
N LEU A 134 -5.42 -12.79 -11.46
CA LEU A 134 -5.06 -12.35 -12.81
C LEU A 134 -3.98 -13.23 -13.45
N ALA A 135 -3.16 -13.87 -12.64
CA ALA A 135 -2.15 -14.84 -13.07
C ALA A 135 -2.70 -16.27 -13.23
N GLY A 136 -3.96 -16.52 -12.86
CA GLY A 136 -4.55 -17.87 -12.85
C GLY A 136 -4.00 -18.76 -11.74
N LEU A 137 -3.48 -18.17 -10.66
CA LEU A 137 -2.84 -18.84 -9.53
C LEU A 137 -3.77 -18.91 -8.33
N ARG A 138 -3.43 -19.79 -7.39
CA ARG A 138 -4.09 -19.87 -6.09
C ARG A 138 -3.69 -18.69 -5.20
N SER A 139 -4.66 -18.16 -4.47
CA SER A 139 -4.44 -17.18 -3.41
C SER A 139 -4.79 -17.81 -2.05
N VAL A 140 -3.88 -17.73 -1.08
CA VAL A 140 -4.06 -18.31 0.26
C VAL A 140 -3.77 -17.25 1.29
N THR A 141 -4.73 -17.04 2.18
CA THR A 141 -4.60 -16.08 3.29
C THR A 141 -3.72 -16.64 4.40
N VAL A 142 -2.92 -15.78 5.00
CA VAL A 142 -2.14 -16.06 6.22
C VAL A 142 -2.81 -15.33 7.38
N ALA A 143 -3.08 -16.04 8.46
CA ALA A 143 -3.70 -15.46 9.65
C ALA A 143 -2.84 -14.34 10.27
N LEU A 144 -3.48 -13.45 11.02
CA LEU A 144 -2.79 -12.41 11.76
C LEU A 144 -2.95 -12.65 13.28
N VAL A 145 -1.87 -12.53 14.01
CA VAL A 145 -1.84 -12.51 15.47
C VAL A 145 -1.23 -11.20 15.93
N ASN A 146 -1.96 -10.43 16.70
CA ASN A 146 -1.56 -9.07 17.14
C ASN A 146 -1.15 -8.15 15.97
N GLY A 147 -1.82 -8.28 14.82
CA GLY A 147 -1.54 -7.48 13.63
C GLY A 147 -0.36 -7.95 12.78
N GLN A 148 0.38 -8.99 13.19
CA GLN A 148 1.52 -9.58 12.48
C GLN A 148 1.14 -10.89 11.79
N LEU A 149 1.84 -11.24 10.71
CA LEU A 149 1.65 -12.51 10.01
C LEU A 149 2.00 -13.71 10.89
N ASP A 150 1.03 -14.60 11.10
CA ASP A 150 1.27 -15.89 11.76
C ASP A 150 1.74 -16.94 10.74
N LEU A 151 3.03 -17.02 10.55
CA LEU A 151 3.66 -17.97 9.63
C LEU A 151 3.42 -19.44 10.01
N SER A 152 3.05 -19.73 11.27
CA SER A 152 2.72 -21.07 11.75
C SER A 152 1.34 -21.53 11.28
N SER A 153 0.49 -20.62 10.85
CA SER A 153 -0.85 -20.91 10.32
C SER A 153 -0.83 -21.42 8.87
N ILE A 154 0.34 -21.39 8.19
CA ILE A 154 0.45 -21.78 6.79
C ILE A 154 0.61 -23.30 6.69
N ASP A 155 -0.29 -23.95 5.95
CA ASP A 155 -0.19 -25.39 5.72
C ASP A 155 1.11 -25.75 4.96
N ALA A 156 1.76 -26.85 5.36
CA ALA A 156 3.00 -27.30 4.75
C ALA A 156 2.89 -27.53 3.22
N SER A 157 1.72 -27.97 2.75
CA SER A 157 1.44 -28.13 1.32
C SER A 157 1.38 -26.79 0.58
N ASP A 158 0.89 -25.73 1.21
CA ASP A 158 0.87 -24.39 0.62
C ASP A 158 2.27 -23.76 0.65
N VAL A 159 3.06 -23.99 1.69
CA VAL A 159 4.48 -23.59 1.73
C VAL A 159 5.26 -24.19 0.56
N GLN A 160 5.09 -25.50 0.27
CA GLN A 160 5.78 -26.16 -0.84
C GLN A 160 5.42 -25.57 -2.22
N ARG A 161 4.19 -25.10 -2.38
CA ARG A 161 3.67 -24.50 -3.62
C ARG A 161 3.85 -22.99 -3.68
N ALA A 162 4.25 -22.36 -2.58
CA ALA A 162 4.33 -20.91 -2.49
C ALA A 162 5.33 -20.30 -3.46
N LEU A 163 4.84 -19.41 -4.29
CA LEU A 163 5.61 -18.61 -5.23
C LEU A 163 6.11 -17.34 -4.56
N VAL A 164 5.25 -16.71 -3.77
CA VAL A 164 5.51 -15.44 -3.08
C VAL A 164 4.67 -15.35 -1.81
N LEU A 165 5.24 -14.74 -0.77
CA LEU A 165 4.55 -14.26 0.42
C LEU A 165 4.55 -12.73 0.39
N TRP A 166 3.37 -12.11 0.39
CA TRP A 166 3.21 -10.69 0.59
C TRP A 166 3.21 -10.33 2.07
N ALA A 167 4.01 -9.34 2.42
CA ALA A 167 3.94 -8.60 3.68
C ALA A 167 3.62 -7.14 3.39
N ASN A 168 3.09 -6.40 4.36
CA ASN A 168 2.82 -4.97 4.23
C ASN A 168 3.06 -4.27 5.56
N SER A 169 4.20 -3.59 5.68
CA SER A 169 4.63 -2.96 6.93
C SER A 169 5.18 -1.55 6.70
N PRO A 170 4.52 -0.52 7.24
CA PRO A 170 3.23 -0.50 7.96
C PRO A 170 2.05 -0.95 7.10
N SER A 171 1.10 -1.63 7.72
CA SER A 171 0.00 -2.31 7.03
C SER A 171 -1.11 -1.35 6.56
N ASN A 172 -1.73 -1.68 5.45
CA ASN A 172 -3.04 -1.21 5.00
C ASN A 172 -4.00 -2.41 5.03
N PRO A 173 -5.04 -2.42 5.90
CA PRO A 173 -5.68 -1.25 6.54
C PRO A 173 -5.29 -0.99 7.99
N THR A 174 -4.63 -1.90 8.69
CA THR A 174 -4.55 -1.94 10.16
C THR A 174 -3.54 -0.96 10.76
N GLY A 175 -2.53 -0.54 10.00
CA GLY A 175 -1.44 0.28 10.51
C GLY A 175 -0.43 -0.48 11.38
N SER A 176 -0.53 -1.81 11.49
CA SER A 176 0.40 -2.65 12.24
C SER A 176 1.77 -2.77 11.58
N LEU A 177 2.76 -3.14 12.36
CA LEU A 177 4.13 -3.44 11.91
C LEU A 177 4.38 -4.95 11.97
N ASP A 178 4.94 -5.52 10.91
CA ASP A 178 5.33 -6.92 10.86
C ASP A 178 6.75 -7.16 11.44
N ASP A 179 7.01 -8.41 11.81
CA ASP A 179 8.35 -8.91 12.12
C ASP A 179 9.14 -9.16 10.81
N LEU A 180 9.73 -8.10 10.26
CA LEU A 180 10.46 -8.17 8.99
C LEU A 180 11.66 -9.11 9.02
N GLU A 181 12.31 -9.29 10.20
CA GLU A 181 13.41 -10.23 10.38
C GLU A 181 12.93 -11.68 10.30
N GLY A 182 11.88 -12.00 11.05
CA GLY A 182 11.26 -13.32 11.05
C GLY A 182 10.72 -13.69 9.67
N LEU A 183 10.09 -12.75 8.95
CA LEU A 183 9.59 -12.94 7.59
C LEU A 183 10.73 -13.25 6.59
N ALA A 184 11.82 -12.49 6.63
CA ALA A 184 12.99 -12.72 5.76
C ALA A 184 13.65 -14.08 6.05
N ALA A 185 13.81 -14.43 7.33
CA ALA A 185 14.36 -15.71 7.76
C ALA A 185 13.47 -16.89 7.33
N TRP A 186 12.14 -16.75 7.46
CA TRP A 186 11.18 -17.77 7.01
C TRP A 186 11.25 -17.98 5.50
N GLY A 187 11.25 -16.89 4.73
CA GLY A 187 11.33 -16.95 3.27
C GLY A 187 12.57 -17.72 2.80
N ARG A 188 13.75 -17.42 3.37
CA ARG A 188 15.01 -18.12 3.05
C ARG A 188 14.97 -19.59 3.41
N ARG A 189 14.42 -19.92 4.59
CA ARG A 189 14.31 -21.31 5.07
C ARG A 189 13.46 -22.17 4.13
N HIS A 190 12.40 -21.62 3.59
CA HIS A 190 11.43 -22.33 2.75
C HIS A 190 11.64 -22.10 1.24
N GLY A 191 12.62 -21.28 0.87
CA GLY A 191 12.87 -20.90 -0.53
C GLY A 191 11.68 -20.17 -1.17
N VAL A 192 10.94 -19.38 -0.38
CA VAL A 192 9.80 -18.57 -0.82
C VAL A 192 10.23 -17.11 -0.86
N LEU A 193 9.99 -16.44 -1.99
CA LEU A 193 10.24 -15.01 -2.08
C LEU A 193 9.29 -14.24 -1.15
N VAL A 194 9.84 -13.41 -0.26
CA VAL A 194 9.03 -12.49 0.54
C VAL A 194 9.08 -11.10 -0.08
N VAL A 195 7.91 -10.52 -0.35
CA VAL A 195 7.78 -9.16 -0.88
C VAL A 195 7.10 -8.28 0.16
N SER A 196 7.86 -7.33 0.69
CA SER A 196 7.39 -6.35 1.66
C SER A 196 6.93 -5.08 0.94
N ASP A 197 5.63 -4.81 0.97
CA ASP A 197 5.08 -3.53 0.51
C ASP A 197 5.26 -2.49 1.62
N GLU A 198 6.25 -1.62 1.42
CA GLU A 198 6.70 -0.61 2.38
C GLU A 198 6.26 0.81 2.00
N CYS A 199 5.16 0.93 1.24
CA CYS A 199 4.66 2.22 0.75
C CYS A 199 4.33 3.23 1.86
N TYR A 200 4.16 2.78 3.10
CA TYR A 200 3.86 3.61 4.27
C TYR A 200 5.04 3.77 5.23
N ALA A 201 6.24 3.29 4.90
CA ALA A 201 7.40 3.27 5.80
C ALA A 201 7.72 4.63 6.41
N GLU A 202 7.57 5.73 5.64
CA GLU A 202 7.77 7.10 6.14
C GLU A 202 6.81 7.49 7.29
N PHE A 203 5.66 6.85 7.36
CA PHE A 203 4.62 7.10 8.36
C PHE A 203 4.61 6.02 9.45
N THR A 204 5.78 5.63 9.92
CA THR A 204 5.95 4.77 11.09
C THR A 204 5.96 5.64 12.35
N TRP A 205 5.11 5.29 13.33
CA TRP A 205 4.92 6.09 14.56
C TRP A 205 5.50 5.42 15.80
N ALA A 206 5.37 4.09 15.90
CA ALA A 206 5.81 3.32 17.07
C ALA A 206 7.33 3.15 17.16
N SER A 207 8.03 3.29 16.04
CA SER A 207 9.48 3.12 15.94
C SER A 207 10.07 4.02 14.85
N ARG A 208 11.38 3.87 14.56
CA ARG A 208 11.92 4.38 13.30
C ARG A 208 11.37 3.61 12.10
N PRO A 209 11.33 4.20 10.91
CA PRO A 209 11.06 3.45 9.68
C PRO A 209 12.01 2.25 9.52
N ARG A 210 11.48 1.12 9.07
CA ARG A 210 12.22 -0.13 8.85
C ARG A 210 11.97 -0.64 7.43
N SER A 211 12.92 -1.42 6.92
CA SER A 211 12.79 -2.16 5.67
C SER A 211 13.21 -3.61 5.87
N ILE A 212 12.55 -4.54 5.16
CA ILE A 212 12.96 -5.96 5.14
C ILE A 212 14.41 -6.13 4.65
N LEU A 213 14.89 -5.17 3.86
CA LEU A 213 16.26 -5.17 3.31
C LEU A 213 17.34 -4.96 4.39
N GLU A 214 17.00 -4.48 5.59
CA GLU A 214 17.92 -4.43 6.73
C GLU A 214 18.36 -5.83 7.19
N HIS A 215 17.58 -6.86 6.83
CA HIS A 215 17.82 -8.26 7.18
C HIS A 215 18.44 -9.08 6.02
N GLY A 216 19.04 -8.39 5.03
CA GLY A 216 19.70 -8.97 3.86
C GLY A 216 18.84 -8.93 2.61
N ARG A 217 19.47 -9.10 1.44
CA ARG A 217 18.85 -8.94 0.12
C ARG A 217 18.30 -10.25 -0.45
N ASP A 218 18.92 -11.39 -0.14
CA ASP A 218 18.59 -12.68 -0.75
C ASP A 218 17.19 -13.15 -0.35
N GLY A 219 16.40 -13.56 -1.33
CA GLY A 219 15.05 -14.08 -1.15
C GLY A 219 14.01 -13.05 -0.70
N VAL A 220 14.30 -11.75 -0.75
CA VAL A 220 13.36 -10.69 -0.39
C VAL A 220 13.30 -9.58 -1.44
N LEU A 221 12.15 -8.91 -1.53
CA LEU A 221 11.98 -7.63 -2.22
C LEU A 221 11.29 -6.64 -1.29
N ALA A 222 11.76 -5.39 -1.29
CA ALA A 222 11.02 -4.25 -0.76
C ALA A 222 10.40 -3.44 -1.90
N LEU A 223 9.19 -2.92 -1.67
CA LEU A 223 8.42 -2.16 -2.63
C LEU A 223 8.11 -0.77 -2.07
N HIS A 224 8.50 0.28 -2.78
CA HIS A 224 8.34 1.67 -2.36
C HIS A 224 7.69 2.54 -3.43
N SER A 225 7.06 3.65 -3.03
CA SER A 225 6.34 4.55 -3.94
C SER A 225 6.39 6.01 -3.46
N ILE A 226 6.38 6.94 -4.41
CA ILE A 226 6.15 8.36 -4.13
C ILE A 226 4.66 8.69 -3.90
N SER A 227 3.75 7.75 -4.14
CA SER A 227 2.30 7.97 -4.07
C SER A 227 1.85 8.48 -2.69
N LYS A 228 2.44 7.93 -1.62
CA LYS A 228 2.04 8.23 -0.23
C LYS A 228 3.01 9.20 0.42
N ARG A 229 4.33 8.95 0.29
CA ARG A 229 5.34 9.80 0.92
C ARG A 229 5.35 11.24 0.40
N SER A 230 4.99 11.46 -0.89
CA SER A 230 5.13 12.74 -1.57
C SER A 230 3.82 13.27 -2.16
N ASN A 231 2.66 12.68 -1.81
CA ASN A 231 1.33 13.05 -2.32
C ASN A 231 1.22 13.01 -3.87
N LEU A 232 1.92 12.05 -4.51
CA LEU A 232 2.05 11.95 -5.96
C LEU A 232 1.44 10.66 -6.52
N ALA A 233 0.27 10.26 -6.02
CA ALA A 233 -0.39 9.03 -6.44
C ALA A 233 -0.67 8.99 -7.96
N GLY A 234 -0.97 10.13 -8.57
CA GLY A 234 -1.24 10.28 -9.99
C GLY A 234 -0.01 10.13 -10.90
N PHE A 235 1.21 10.26 -10.36
CA PHE A 235 2.45 10.12 -11.14
C PHE A 235 2.75 8.69 -11.55
N ARG A 236 2.18 7.71 -10.86
CA ARG A 236 2.39 6.29 -11.13
C ARG A 236 3.88 5.91 -11.13
N ALA A 237 4.60 6.29 -10.09
CA ALA A 237 6.02 5.98 -9.93
C ALA A 237 6.29 5.32 -8.57
N GLY A 238 7.12 4.28 -8.63
CA GLY A 238 7.63 3.52 -7.50
C GLY A 238 8.81 2.68 -7.94
N PHE A 239 9.35 1.90 -7.04
CA PHE A 239 10.46 0.99 -7.34
C PHE A 239 10.40 -0.25 -6.45
N TYR A 240 11.12 -1.27 -6.88
CA TYR A 240 11.39 -2.49 -6.12
C TYR A 240 12.90 -2.72 -6.02
N ALA A 241 13.35 -3.25 -4.88
CA ALA A 241 14.75 -3.50 -4.58
C ALA A 241 14.90 -4.80 -3.78
N GLY A 242 16.04 -5.48 -3.84
CA GLY A 242 16.31 -6.66 -3.03
C GLY A 242 17.10 -7.74 -3.75
N ASP A 243 16.57 -8.96 -3.84
CA ASP A 243 17.23 -10.09 -4.47
C ASP A 243 17.71 -9.79 -5.90
N ALA A 244 19.02 -9.81 -6.12
CA ALA A 244 19.64 -9.39 -7.37
C ALA A 244 19.17 -10.22 -8.58
N GLY A 245 18.98 -11.53 -8.38
CA GLY A 245 18.50 -12.43 -9.45
C GLY A 245 17.05 -12.15 -9.82
N VAL A 246 16.20 -11.85 -8.84
CA VAL A 246 14.81 -11.49 -9.06
C VAL A 246 14.69 -10.09 -9.68
N VAL A 247 15.44 -9.10 -9.17
CA VAL A 247 15.48 -7.75 -9.76
C VAL A 247 15.90 -7.77 -11.21
N SER A 248 17.00 -8.50 -11.53
CA SER A 248 17.50 -8.64 -12.91
C SER A 248 16.47 -9.30 -13.83
N TYR A 249 15.85 -10.38 -13.38
CA TYR A 249 14.77 -11.05 -14.14
C TYR A 249 13.59 -10.13 -14.40
N LEU A 250 13.10 -9.45 -13.35
CA LEU A 250 11.96 -8.53 -13.49
C LEU A 250 12.28 -7.32 -14.38
N ARG A 251 13.51 -6.80 -14.37
CA ARG A 251 13.94 -5.75 -15.32
C ARG A 251 13.72 -6.22 -16.76
N SER A 252 14.16 -7.45 -17.06
CA SER A 252 14.07 -7.98 -18.42
C SER A 252 12.61 -8.23 -18.84
N VAL A 253 11.83 -8.97 -18.06
CA VAL A 253 10.45 -9.31 -18.44
C VAL A 253 9.55 -8.05 -18.52
N ARG A 254 9.71 -7.10 -17.62
CA ARG A 254 8.96 -5.85 -17.60
C ARG A 254 9.30 -4.94 -18.78
N GLN A 255 10.54 -4.96 -19.27
CA GLN A 255 10.92 -4.27 -20.49
C GLN A 255 10.16 -4.81 -21.70
N HIS A 256 10.06 -6.13 -21.85
CA HIS A 256 9.27 -6.76 -22.90
C HIS A 256 7.77 -6.46 -22.76
N ALA A 257 7.27 -6.34 -21.55
CA ALA A 257 5.87 -5.98 -21.27
C ALA A 257 5.56 -4.48 -21.52
N GLY A 258 6.57 -3.64 -21.84
CA GLY A 258 6.39 -2.21 -22.10
C GLY A 258 6.08 -1.39 -20.83
N LEU A 259 6.40 -1.89 -19.65
CA LEU A 259 6.12 -1.23 -18.37
C LEU A 259 7.20 -0.19 -18.07
N MET A 260 6.90 1.06 -18.37
CA MET A 260 7.82 2.20 -18.28
C MET A 260 7.16 3.36 -17.55
N VAL A 261 7.82 3.90 -16.53
CA VAL A 261 7.43 5.18 -15.95
C VAL A 261 7.78 6.29 -16.94
N PRO A 262 6.90 7.24 -17.28
CA PRO A 262 7.21 8.30 -18.22
C PRO A 262 8.46 9.11 -17.80
N GLY A 263 9.30 9.49 -18.76
CA GLY A 263 10.58 10.19 -18.50
C GLY A 263 10.43 11.43 -17.61
N PRO A 264 9.50 12.38 -17.91
CA PRO A 264 9.27 13.54 -17.05
C PRO A 264 8.87 13.19 -15.62
N VAL A 265 8.11 12.11 -15.46
CA VAL A 265 7.73 11.61 -14.13
C VAL A 265 8.93 11.05 -13.38
N GLN A 266 9.85 10.35 -14.08
CA GLN A 266 11.07 9.84 -13.47
C GLN A 266 11.97 10.99 -12.97
N ALA A 267 12.14 12.05 -13.76
CA ALA A 267 12.92 13.23 -13.36
C ALA A 267 12.32 13.90 -12.11
N ALA A 268 11.01 14.15 -12.11
CA ALA A 268 10.32 14.75 -10.98
C ALA A 268 10.34 13.84 -9.72
N ALA A 269 10.19 12.53 -9.90
CA ALA A 269 10.25 11.57 -8.81
C ALA A 269 11.67 11.44 -8.20
N ALA A 270 12.73 11.60 -9.01
CA ALA A 270 14.10 11.65 -8.50
C ALA A 270 14.29 12.80 -7.51
N LEU A 271 13.76 13.99 -7.81
CA LEU A 271 13.79 15.12 -6.88
C LEU A 271 12.97 14.83 -5.61
N ALA A 272 11.81 14.18 -5.74
CA ALA A 272 10.99 13.80 -4.59
C ALA A 272 11.73 12.83 -3.67
N PHE A 273 12.50 11.86 -4.19
CA PHE A 273 13.33 10.97 -3.38
C PHE A 273 14.54 11.67 -2.77
N ALA A 274 15.06 12.70 -3.41
CA ALA A 274 16.21 13.45 -2.90
C ALA A 274 15.87 14.39 -1.74
N ASP A 275 14.59 14.76 -1.57
CA ASP A 275 14.14 15.67 -0.50
C ASP A 275 13.33 14.92 0.56
N ASP A 276 13.72 15.07 1.82
CA ASP A 276 13.03 14.50 2.99
C ASP A 276 12.19 15.56 3.72
N ALA A 277 12.43 16.87 3.49
CA ALA A 277 11.76 17.94 4.24
C ALA A 277 10.24 17.99 3.97
N HIS A 278 9.80 17.83 2.72
CA HIS A 278 8.38 17.81 2.39
C HIS A 278 7.66 16.61 3.02
N VAL A 279 8.37 15.49 3.21
CA VAL A 279 7.83 14.28 3.85
C VAL A 279 7.61 14.52 5.33
N GLU A 280 8.57 15.16 6.03
CA GLU A 280 8.44 15.47 7.46
C GLU A 280 7.28 16.45 7.72
N VAL A 281 7.05 17.43 6.84
CA VAL A 281 5.88 18.31 6.91
C VAL A 281 4.59 17.49 6.81
N GLN A 282 4.49 16.61 5.83
CA GLN A 282 3.30 15.77 5.62
C GLN A 282 3.12 14.77 6.76
N ARG A 283 4.21 14.20 7.27
CA ARG A 283 4.21 13.33 8.44
C ARG A 283 3.60 14.03 9.67
N GLY A 284 4.01 15.26 9.93
CA GLY A 284 3.45 16.09 11.01
C GLY A 284 1.93 16.32 10.85
N ARG A 285 1.44 16.54 9.60
CA ARG A 285 0.00 16.66 9.31
C ARG A 285 -0.75 15.38 9.65
N TYR A 286 -0.31 14.24 9.13
CA TYR A 286 -0.98 12.96 9.38
C TYR A 286 -1.03 12.59 10.86
N ARG A 287 0.03 12.86 11.61
CA ARG A 287 0.04 12.61 13.05
C ARG A 287 -1.05 13.39 13.77
N ARG A 288 -1.15 14.71 13.54
CA ARG A 288 -2.20 15.55 14.12
C ARG A 288 -3.60 15.08 13.73
N ARG A 289 -3.81 14.71 12.46
CA ARG A 289 -5.10 14.23 11.95
C ARG A 289 -5.51 12.90 12.57
N LEU A 290 -4.56 11.97 12.77
CA LEU A 290 -4.79 10.71 13.47
C LEU A 290 -5.18 10.96 14.94
N GLU A 291 -4.45 11.84 15.64
CA GLU A 291 -4.74 12.22 17.04
C GLU A 291 -6.13 12.87 17.15
N LEU A 292 -6.46 13.79 16.27
CA LEU A 292 -7.75 14.50 16.22
C LEU A 292 -8.92 13.52 16.09
N LEU A 293 -8.90 12.68 15.04
CA LEU A 293 -10.03 11.79 14.75
C LEU A 293 -10.12 10.61 15.72
N SER A 294 -8.98 10.05 16.17
CA SER A 294 -8.97 9.03 17.23
C SER A 294 -9.62 9.58 18.53
N GLY A 295 -9.37 10.85 18.86
CA GLY A 295 -10.01 11.52 19.99
C GLY A 295 -11.51 11.74 19.82
N ALA A 296 -11.92 12.25 18.66
CA ALA A 296 -13.33 12.57 18.37
C ALA A 296 -14.22 11.32 18.30
N LEU A 297 -13.73 10.23 17.72
CA LEU A 297 -14.46 8.96 17.58
C LEU A 297 -14.88 8.33 18.93
N LYS A 298 -14.14 8.62 20.01
CA LYS A 298 -14.49 8.16 21.37
C LYS A 298 -15.84 8.68 21.85
N ARG A 299 -16.35 9.78 21.31
CA ARG A 299 -17.68 10.34 21.66
C ARG A 299 -18.83 9.40 21.26
N LEU A 300 -18.60 8.58 20.24
CA LEU A 300 -19.55 7.56 19.80
C LEU A 300 -19.18 6.14 20.31
N ASP A 301 -18.34 6.03 21.33
CA ASP A 301 -17.79 4.74 21.83
C ASP A 301 -17.18 3.89 20.72
N VAL A 302 -16.55 4.53 19.74
CA VAL A 302 -15.81 3.85 18.70
C VAL A 302 -14.37 3.67 19.17
N ASP A 303 -13.91 2.42 19.19
CA ASP A 303 -12.52 2.10 19.43
C ASP A 303 -11.70 2.42 18.17
N ALA A 304 -10.80 3.38 18.29
CA ALA A 304 -9.96 3.90 17.22
C ALA A 304 -8.54 4.12 17.74
N PRO A 305 -7.77 3.04 18.01
CA PRO A 305 -6.43 3.15 18.57
C PRO A 305 -5.51 3.91 17.62
N PHE A 306 -4.56 4.65 18.19
CA PHE A 306 -3.51 5.28 17.39
C PHE A 306 -2.64 4.18 16.77
N PRO A 307 -2.43 4.17 15.42
CA PRO A 307 -1.77 3.07 14.74
C PRO A 307 -0.26 3.05 15.03
N GLU A 308 0.38 1.90 14.81
CA GLU A 308 1.85 1.80 14.85
C GLU A 308 2.50 2.48 13.63
N GLY A 309 1.77 2.54 12.51
CA GLY A 309 2.19 3.20 11.28
C GLY A 309 1.03 3.50 10.34
N SER A 310 1.33 3.96 9.13
CA SER A 310 0.40 4.42 8.09
C SER A 310 -0.37 5.70 8.48
N PHE A 311 -1.40 6.05 7.70
CA PHE A 311 -2.32 7.15 7.97
C PHE A 311 -3.77 6.67 8.03
N TYR A 312 -3.94 5.44 8.55
CA TYR A 312 -5.25 4.82 8.74
C TYR A 312 -5.56 4.64 10.21
N LEU A 313 -6.82 4.91 10.58
CA LEU A 313 -7.41 4.39 11.79
C LEU A 313 -8.18 3.13 11.43
N TRP A 314 -7.95 2.04 12.16
CA TRP A 314 -8.66 0.78 12.06
C TRP A 314 -9.59 0.69 13.25
N CYS A 315 -10.87 0.97 13.02
CA CYS A 315 -11.82 1.26 14.07
C CYS A 315 -12.86 0.15 14.19
N SER A 316 -13.34 -0.07 15.42
CA SER A 316 -14.45 -0.97 15.72
C SER A 316 -15.40 -0.37 16.75
N LYS A 317 -16.61 -0.92 16.86
CA LYS A 317 -17.55 -0.60 17.91
C LYS A 317 -18.27 -1.87 18.35
N GLU A 318 -18.33 -2.11 19.66
CA GLU A 318 -18.98 -3.27 20.20
C GLU A 318 -20.43 -3.38 19.73
N GLY A 319 -20.85 -4.57 19.30
CA GLY A 319 -22.20 -4.84 18.80
C GLY A 319 -22.48 -4.43 17.36
N LEU A 320 -21.52 -3.82 16.65
CA LEU A 320 -21.67 -3.45 15.24
C LEU A 320 -20.64 -4.15 14.35
N ASP A 321 -21.08 -4.59 13.18
CA ASP A 321 -20.18 -4.93 12.09
C ASP A 321 -19.67 -3.67 11.36
N GLY A 322 -18.73 -3.84 10.43
CA GLY A 322 -18.11 -2.74 9.70
C GLY A 322 -19.09 -1.93 8.84
N TRP A 323 -20.13 -2.57 8.26
CA TRP A 323 -21.14 -1.87 7.48
C TRP A 323 -22.07 -1.05 8.37
N ALA A 324 -22.50 -1.59 9.50
CA ALA A 324 -23.33 -0.88 10.48
C ALA A 324 -22.56 0.30 11.09
N LEU A 325 -21.27 0.10 11.42
CA LEU A 325 -20.43 1.19 11.93
C LEU A 325 -20.20 2.27 10.86
N ALA A 326 -19.94 1.90 9.60
CA ALA A 326 -19.80 2.87 8.50
C ALA A 326 -21.09 3.67 8.28
N THR A 327 -22.26 3.03 8.39
CA THR A 327 -23.56 3.68 8.32
C THR A 327 -23.76 4.68 9.47
N LEU A 328 -23.47 4.26 10.71
CA LEU A 328 -23.52 5.12 11.88
C LEU A 328 -22.67 6.38 11.71
N LEU A 329 -21.42 6.24 11.23
CA LEU A 329 -20.52 7.38 11.02
C LEU A 329 -21.02 8.30 9.90
N ALA A 330 -21.56 7.73 8.81
CA ALA A 330 -22.16 8.52 7.75
C ALA A 330 -23.38 9.33 8.22
N GLU A 331 -24.27 8.70 9.01
CA GLU A 331 -25.50 9.34 9.53
C GLU A 331 -25.24 10.34 10.66
N ARG A 332 -24.19 10.17 11.47
CA ARG A 332 -23.93 11.02 12.63
C ARG A 332 -22.97 12.18 12.36
N SER A 333 -22.07 12.01 11.39
CA SER A 333 -21.00 12.99 11.14
C SER A 333 -20.72 13.30 9.67
N GLY A 334 -21.39 12.62 8.75
CA GLY A 334 -21.09 12.75 7.32
C GLY A 334 -19.74 12.14 6.92
N LEU A 335 -19.14 11.29 7.77
CA LEU A 335 -17.91 10.56 7.46
C LEU A 335 -18.21 9.34 6.59
N VAL A 336 -17.55 9.25 5.44
CA VAL A 336 -17.56 8.05 4.60
C VAL A 336 -16.28 7.29 4.85
N VAL A 337 -16.40 6.06 5.34
CA VAL A 337 -15.28 5.16 5.66
C VAL A 337 -15.39 3.85 4.90
N SER A 338 -14.31 3.07 4.83
CA SER A 338 -14.34 1.75 4.18
C SER A 338 -14.67 0.66 5.19
N PRO A 339 -15.76 -0.11 5.04
CA PRO A 339 -15.97 -1.34 5.80
C PRO A 339 -14.81 -2.30 5.67
N GLY A 340 -14.43 -2.92 6.76
CA GLY A 340 -13.23 -3.75 6.82
C GLY A 340 -13.35 -5.06 6.04
N GLU A 341 -14.56 -5.54 5.80
CA GLU A 341 -14.84 -6.65 4.87
C GLU A 341 -14.19 -6.45 3.49
N LEU A 342 -14.01 -5.20 3.03
CA LEU A 342 -13.35 -4.88 1.76
C LEU A 342 -11.85 -5.26 1.75
N TYR A 343 -11.28 -5.59 2.90
CA TYR A 343 -9.88 -5.99 3.08
C TYR A 343 -9.72 -7.46 3.46
N GLY A 344 -10.81 -8.21 3.53
CA GLY A 344 -10.88 -9.63 3.87
C GLY A 344 -11.89 -9.91 4.98
N ASP A 345 -12.40 -11.14 5.01
CA ASP A 345 -13.47 -11.57 5.94
C ASP A 345 -13.10 -11.37 7.40
N ALA A 346 -11.82 -11.52 7.76
CA ALA A 346 -11.33 -11.25 9.11
C ALA A 346 -11.48 -9.79 9.55
N GLY A 347 -11.72 -8.87 8.61
CA GLY A 347 -11.96 -7.44 8.86
C GLY A 347 -13.43 -7.07 9.06
N THR A 348 -14.38 -8.01 9.02
CA THR A 348 -15.84 -7.75 8.96
C THR A 348 -16.35 -6.83 10.07
N ASN A 349 -15.76 -6.85 11.27
CA ASN A 349 -16.21 -6.04 12.41
C ASN A 349 -15.53 -4.66 12.50
N PHE A 350 -14.79 -4.27 11.49
CA PHE A 350 -14.00 -3.04 11.50
C PHE A 350 -14.38 -2.10 10.35
N VAL A 351 -13.92 -0.85 10.48
CA VAL A 351 -13.87 0.11 9.38
C VAL A 351 -12.46 0.70 9.28
N ARG A 352 -12.03 1.04 8.06
CA ARG A 352 -10.82 1.82 7.84
C ARG A 352 -11.18 3.28 7.57
N LEU A 353 -10.59 4.20 8.31
CA LEU A 353 -10.66 5.63 8.11
C LEU A 353 -9.29 6.17 7.68
N ALA A 354 -9.21 6.80 6.51
CA ALA A 354 -7.99 7.40 5.98
C ALA A 354 -7.94 8.90 6.29
N VAL A 355 -6.93 9.38 7.01
CA VAL A 355 -6.82 10.80 7.41
C VAL A 355 -6.17 11.67 6.32
N VAL A 356 -6.58 11.47 5.07
CA VAL A 356 -5.96 12.09 3.88
C VAL A 356 -6.65 13.38 3.43
N GLN A 357 -7.84 13.70 3.98
CA GLN A 357 -8.55 14.93 3.68
C GLN A 357 -7.84 16.15 4.29
N PRO A 358 -8.06 17.39 3.77
CA PRO A 358 -7.49 18.61 4.32
C PRO A 358 -7.87 18.83 5.79
N ASP A 359 -7.07 19.62 6.51
CA ASP A 359 -7.22 19.83 7.95
C ASP A 359 -8.61 20.40 8.30
N ASP A 360 -9.09 21.41 7.56
CA ASP A 360 -10.44 22.01 7.75
C ASP A 360 -11.58 20.99 7.61
N ARG A 361 -11.43 20.02 6.69
CA ARG A 361 -12.43 18.98 6.49
C ARG A 361 -12.45 17.98 7.64
N LEU A 362 -11.27 17.62 8.16
CA LEU A 362 -11.16 16.68 9.29
C LEU A 362 -11.54 17.34 10.61
N GLU A 363 -11.28 18.65 10.79
CA GLU A 363 -11.76 19.45 11.91
C GLU A 363 -13.31 19.53 11.90
N LEU A 364 -13.92 19.72 10.72
CA LEU A 364 -15.36 19.66 10.57
C LEU A 364 -15.92 18.28 10.96
N ALA A 365 -15.26 17.19 10.55
CA ALA A 365 -15.67 15.85 10.95
C ALA A 365 -15.60 15.66 12.47
N ALA A 366 -14.52 16.10 13.10
CA ALA A 366 -14.36 16.04 14.56
C ALA A 366 -15.45 16.84 15.28
N ALA A 367 -15.73 18.06 14.83
CA ALA A 367 -16.79 18.90 15.41
C ALA A 367 -18.19 18.24 15.31
N ARG A 368 -18.50 17.59 14.17
CA ARG A 368 -19.76 16.87 14.00
C ARG A 368 -19.86 15.65 14.92
N LEU A 369 -18.75 14.90 15.11
CA LEU A 369 -18.67 13.78 16.05
C LEU A 369 -18.83 14.24 17.51
N GLU A 370 -18.35 15.42 17.88
CA GLU A 370 -18.48 15.98 19.21
C GLU A 370 -19.92 16.48 19.51
N ALA A 371 -20.66 16.87 18.49
CA ALA A 371 -22.04 17.33 18.58
C ALA A 371 -23.08 16.20 18.51
N SER A 372 -22.69 14.98 18.17
CA SER A 372 -23.54 13.80 18.00
C SER A 372 -23.77 13.07 19.29
#